data_e6483f11c2687a64234785f313871ec6
#
_entry.id   e6483f11c2687a64234785f313871ec6
#
_cell.length_a   1.000
_cell.length_b   1.000
_cell.length_c   1.000
_cell.angle_alpha   90.00
_cell.angle_beta   90.00
_cell.angle_gamma   90.00
#
_symmetry.space_group_name_H-M   'P 1'
#
loop_
_entity.id
_entity.type
_entity.pdbx_description
1 polymer ?
#
loop_
_entity_poly.entity_id
_entity_poly.type
_entity_poly.pdbx_seq_one_letter_code
_entity_poly.pdbx_strand_id
1 'polypeptide(L)'
;MTKAQTPTTPPLLEVRQLGRRFALPRSSLWGPAKSLPALLNVSFKLQPGKSLGIVGESGSGKSTLARLVMALDQPSEGQVLFNGVDVHKAAPAALRHLRSGFQMVFQDPYGSLDPRQKVLSIVTEPILTLQPPADSRSALRERAVSQTELRDRA
;
A
#
# COMPACT_ATOMS: atom_id res chain seq x y z
N MET A 1 -11.08 -43.68 -1.46
CA MET A 1 -10.00 -42.86 -2.06
C MET A 1 -10.09 -41.47 -1.49
N THR A 2 -9.38 -41.20 -0.42
CA THR A 2 -9.35 -39.88 0.25
C THR A 2 -8.42 -38.98 -0.54
N LYS A 3 -8.97 -37.94 -1.22
CA LYS A 3 -8.16 -36.90 -1.83
C LYS A 3 -7.38 -36.19 -0.72
N ALA A 4 -6.09 -36.39 -0.70
CA ALA A 4 -5.18 -35.60 0.13
C ALA A 4 -5.37 -34.11 -0.24
N GLN A 5 -5.93 -33.32 0.67
CA GLN A 5 -5.98 -31.88 0.55
C GLN A 5 -4.56 -31.38 0.72
N THR A 6 -3.94 -30.97 -0.38
CA THR A 6 -2.67 -30.25 -0.34
C THR A 6 -2.88 -29.02 0.54
N PRO A 7 -2.04 -28.76 1.55
CA PRO A 7 -2.18 -27.58 2.38
C PRO A 7 -2.01 -26.34 1.48
N THR A 8 -3.12 -25.66 1.23
CA THR A 8 -3.12 -24.41 0.45
C THR A 8 -2.50 -23.33 1.33
N THR A 9 -1.28 -22.96 1.02
CA THR A 9 -0.62 -21.79 1.65
C THR A 9 -1.58 -20.59 1.56
N PRO A 10 -1.83 -19.87 2.65
CA PRO A 10 -2.71 -18.71 2.61
C PRO A 10 -2.19 -17.67 1.62
N PRO A 11 -3.07 -16.97 0.90
CA PRO A 11 -2.65 -15.96 -0.05
C PRO A 11 -1.95 -14.79 0.67
N LEU A 12 -0.90 -14.25 0.04
CA LEU A 12 -0.22 -13.04 0.50
C LEU A 12 -1.15 -11.83 0.45
N LEU A 13 -1.89 -11.70 -0.67
CA LEU A 13 -2.88 -10.66 -0.89
C LEU A 13 -4.18 -11.30 -1.38
N GLU A 14 -5.28 -10.93 -0.78
CA GLU A 14 -6.62 -11.33 -1.22
C GLU A 14 -7.53 -10.10 -1.31
N VAL A 15 -8.09 -9.89 -2.47
CA VAL A 15 -9.07 -8.83 -2.74
C VAL A 15 -10.42 -9.51 -2.93
N ARG A 16 -11.44 -9.07 -2.18
CA ARG A 16 -12.79 -9.66 -2.18
C ARG A 16 -13.84 -8.61 -2.50
N GLN A 17 -14.52 -8.76 -3.62
CA GLN A 17 -15.67 -7.95 -4.05
C GLN A 17 -15.40 -6.44 -3.92
N LEU A 18 -14.17 -6.02 -4.24
CA LEU A 18 -13.72 -4.65 -4.06
C LEU A 18 -14.43 -3.72 -5.04
N GLY A 19 -15.04 -2.66 -4.53
CA GLY A 19 -15.70 -1.63 -5.30
C GLY A 19 -15.33 -0.24 -4.81
N ARG A 20 -15.29 0.71 -5.75
CA ARG A 20 -15.07 2.12 -5.46
C ARG A 20 -15.99 3.00 -6.26
N ARG A 21 -16.72 3.87 -5.60
CA ARG A 21 -17.59 4.89 -6.18
C ARG A 21 -17.14 6.26 -5.72
N PHE A 22 -16.96 7.18 -6.64
CA PHE A 22 -16.66 8.56 -6.31
C PHE A 22 -17.95 9.37 -6.35
N ALA A 23 -18.24 10.11 -5.27
CA ALA A 23 -19.36 11.03 -5.24
C ALA A 23 -19.09 12.19 -6.22
N LEU A 24 -20.04 12.49 -7.07
CA LEU A 24 -20.00 13.67 -7.94
C LEU A 24 -20.60 14.87 -7.23
N PRO A 25 -20.14 16.09 -7.53
CA PRO A 25 -20.78 17.31 -7.04
C PRO A 25 -22.27 17.29 -7.33
N ARG A 26 -23.09 17.71 -6.37
CA ARG A 26 -24.54 17.81 -6.57
C ARG A 26 -24.83 18.92 -7.56
N SER A 27 -25.54 18.61 -8.62
CA SER A 27 -26.01 19.59 -9.61
C SER A 27 -27.25 20.37 -9.13
N SER A 28 -27.89 19.93 -8.02
CA SER A 28 -29.04 20.56 -7.39
C SER A 28 -29.07 20.23 -5.91
N LEU A 29 -29.58 21.17 -5.09
CA LEU A 29 -29.73 20.99 -3.64
C LEU A 29 -30.70 19.86 -3.27
N TRP A 30 -31.67 19.55 -4.14
CA TRP A 30 -32.75 18.59 -3.91
C TRP A 30 -32.64 17.32 -4.77
N GLY A 31 -31.59 17.20 -5.60
CA GLY A 31 -31.40 16.04 -6.48
C GLY A 31 -30.66 14.88 -5.77
N PRO A 32 -30.83 13.63 -6.27
CA PRO A 32 -30.08 12.48 -5.77
C PRO A 32 -28.57 12.68 -5.99
N ALA A 33 -27.75 12.27 -5.02
CA ALA A 33 -26.31 12.30 -5.17
C ALA A 33 -25.89 11.33 -6.29
N LYS A 34 -25.29 11.86 -7.35
CA LYS A 34 -24.73 11.04 -8.43
C LYS A 34 -23.37 10.50 -7.99
N SER A 35 -23.06 9.26 -8.34
CA SER A 35 -21.76 8.64 -8.11
C SER A 35 -21.22 8.01 -9.37
N LEU A 36 -19.91 8.11 -9.58
CA LEU A 36 -19.20 7.47 -10.67
C LEU A 36 -18.54 6.19 -10.15
N PRO A 37 -18.93 5.01 -10.65
CA PRO A 37 -18.24 3.77 -10.30
C PRO A 37 -16.86 3.73 -10.98
N ALA A 38 -15.79 3.61 -10.21
CA ALA A 38 -14.42 3.45 -10.69
C ALA A 38 -13.96 1.99 -10.66
N LEU A 39 -14.51 1.21 -9.73
CA LEU A 39 -14.31 -0.23 -9.62
C LEU A 39 -15.62 -0.90 -9.23
N LEU A 40 -15.88 -2.06 -9.82
CA LEU A 40 -17.07 -2.86 -9.55
C LEU A 40 -16.67 -4.32 -9.31
N ASN A 41 -16.91 -4.80 -8.09
CA ASN A 41 -16.82 -6.23 -7.71
C ASN A 41 -15.52 -6.94 -8.14
N VAL A 42 -14.37 -6.31 -7.91
CA VAL A 42 -13.05 -6.90 -8.26
C VAL A 42 -12.65 -7.89 -7.19
N SER A 43 -12.29 -9.12 -7.61
CA SER A 43 -11.81 -10.17 -6.70
C SER A 43 -10.64 -10.92 -7.31
N PHE A 44 -9.55 -11.11 -6.54
CA PHE A 44 -8.40 -11.93 -6.92
C PHE A 44 -7.59 -12.32 -5.70
N LYS A 45 -6.66 -13.27 -5.90
CA LYS A 45 -5.70 -13.71 -4.88
C LYS A 45 -4.29 -13.73 -5.48
N LEU A 46 -3.31 -13.30 -4.70
CA LEU A 46 -1.90 -13.37 -5.02
C LEU A 46 -1.20 -14.25 -4.00
N GLN A 47 -0.57 -15.31 -4.47
CA GLN A 47 0.20 -16.23 -3.62
C GLN A 47 1.61 -15.68 -3.37
N PRO A 48 2.26 -16.02 -2.25
CA PRO A 48 3.67 -15.69 -2.03
C PRO A 48 4.56 -16.15 -3.20
N GLY A 49 5.51 -15.30 -3.59
CA GLY A 49 6.45 -15.58 -4.69
C GLY A 49 5.83 -15.60 -6.09
N LYS A 50 4.58 -15.16 -6.26
CA LYS A 50 3.90 -15.04 -7.56
C LYS A 50 3.74 -13.59 -7.95
N SER A 51 3.61 -13.33 -9.25
CA SER A 51 3.31 -12.02 -9.83
C SER A 51 1.91 -12.04 -10.45
N LEU A 52 1.22 -10.90 -10.40
CA LEU A 52 -0.08 -10.68 -11.01
C LEU A 52 0.00 -9.42 -11.89
N GLY A 53 -0.25 -9.58 -13.20
CA GLY A 53 -0.40 -8.46 -14.13
C GLY A 53 -1.85 -7.97 -14.17
N ILE A 54 -2.06 -6.65 -14.08
CA ILE A 54 -3.37 -6.01 -14.25
C ILE A 54 -3.31 -5.13 -15.49
N VAL A 55 -4.08 -5.49 -16.50
CA VAL A 55 -4.13 -4.81 -17.81
C VAL A 55 -5.49 -4.22 -18.05
N GLY A 56 -5.56 -3.21 -18.89
CA GLY A 56 -6.80 -2.53 -19.28
C GLY A 56 -6.53 -1.16 -19.87
N GLU A 57 -7.52 -0.55 -20.48
CA GLU A 57 -7.43 0.78 -21.10
C GLU A 57 -7.21 1.90 -20.08
N SER A 58 -6.87 3.09 -20.57
CA SER A 58 -6.82 4.29 -19.72
C SER A 58 -8.18 4.54 -19.08
N GLY A 59 -8.20 4.87 -17.79
CA GLY A 59 -9.47 5.08 -17.06
C GLY A 59 -10.17 3.81 -16.57
N SER A 60 -9.66 2.59 -16.85
CA SER A 60 -10.30 1.33 -16.42
C SER A 60 -10.20 1.04 -14.91
N GLY A 61 -9.65 1.95 -14.10
CA GLY A 61 -9.57 1.80 -12.64
C GLY A 61 -8.31 1.15 -12.09
N LYS A 62 -7.28 0.84 -12.91
CA LYS A 62 -6.03 0.21 -12.45
C LYS A 62 -5.35 0.98 -11.32
N SER A 63 -5.19 2.29 -11.47
CA SER A 63 -4.58 3.15 -10.45
C SER A 63 -5.45 3.25 -9.19
N THR A 64 -6.77 3.24 -9.35
CA THR A 64 -7.71 3.20 -8.22
C THR A 64 -7.56 1.89 -7.46
N LEU A 65 -7.49 0.76 -8.17
CA LEU A 65 -7.26 -0.55 -7.55
C LEU A 65 -5.93 -0.59 -6.77
N ALA A 66 -4.84 -0.12 -7.38
CA ALA A 66 -3.54 -0.06 -6.71
C ALA A 66 -3.60 0.78 -5.43
N ARG A 67 -4.25 1.96 -5.46
CA ARG A 67 -4.40 2.82 -4.27
C ARG A 67 -5.22 2.17 -3.16
N LEU A 68 -6.29 1.42 -3.52
CA LEU A 68 -7.09 0.68 -2.55
C LEU A 68 -6.30 -0.48 -1.93
N VAL A 69 -5.56 -1.24 -2.73
CA VAL A 69 -4.71 -2.34 -2.24
C VAL A 69 -3.64 -1.82 -1.27
N MET A 70 -3.08 -0.63 -1.53
CA MET A 70 -2.08 0.01 -0.68
C MET A 70 -2.67 0.77 0.53
N ALA A 71 -3.98 0.70 0.73
CA ALA A 71 -4.71 1.47 1.76
C ALA A 71 -4.40 2.99 1.70
N LEU A 72 -4.22 3.53 0.48
CA LEU A 72 -4.06 4.97 0.23
C LEU A 72 -5.41 5.65 -0.06
N ASP A 73 -6.45 4.88 -0.30
CA ASP A 73 -7.83 5.31 -0.47
C ASP A 73 -8.76 4.28 0.16
N GLN A 74 -10.00 4.65 0.46
CA GLN A 74 -10.99 3.78 1.12
C GLN A 74 -11.91 3.14 0.07
N PRO A 75 -12.18 1.83 0.14
CA PRO A 75 -13.18 1.20 -0.71
C PRO A 75 -14.59 1.63 -0.34
N SER A 76 -15.49 1.62 -1.30
CA SER A 76 -16.93 1.80 -1.05
C SER A 76 -17.57 0.48 -0.62
N GLU A 77 -17.02 -0.64 -1.08
CA GLU A 77 -17.49 -1.99 -0.77
C GLU A 77 -16.34 -3.00 -0.91
N GLY A 78 -16.50 -4.17 -0.30
CA GLY A 78 -15.48 -5.22 -0.32
C GLY A 78 -14.37 -5.03 0.72
N GLN A 79 -13.29 -5.80 0.55
CA GLN A 79 -12.17 -5.80 1.50
C GLN A 79 -10.85 -6.18 0.81
N VAL A 80 -9.75 -5.75 1.40
CA VAL A 80 -8.40 -6.10 1.00
C VAL A 80 -7.69 -6.73 2.18
N LEU A 81 -7.26 -7.97 2.02
CA LEU A 81 -6.56 -8.73 3.06
C LEU A 81 -5.08 -8.90 2.66
N PHE A 82 -4.17 -8.44 3.50
CA PHE A 82 -2.75 -8.69 3.39
C PHE A 82 -2.33 -9.61 4.54
N ASN A 83 -1.76 -10.76 4.21
CA ASN A 83 -1.50 -11.83 5.18
C ASN A 83 -2.72 -12.16 6.07
N GLY A 84 -3.93 -12.15 5.50
CA GLY A 84 -5.17 -12.40 6.21
C GLY A 84 -5.73 -11.23 7.03
N VAL A 85 -5.04 -10.10 7.12
CA VAL A 85 -5.47 -8.91 7.87
C VAL A 85 -6.09 -7.88 6.94
N ASP A 86 -7.29 -7.41 7.23
CA ASP A 86 -7.97 -6.36 6.45
C ASP A 86 -7.25 -5.02 6.66
N VAL A 87 -6.60 -4.52 5.60
CA VAL A 87 -5.79 -3.30 5.65
C VAL A 87 -6.62 -2.03 5.90
N HIS A 88 -7.92 -2.06 5.56
CA HIS A 88 -8.82 -0.91 5.74
C HIS A 88 -9.48 -0.86 7.13
N LYS A 89 -9.49 -1.99 7.83
CA LYS A 89 -10.02 -2.10 9.20
C LYS A 89 -8.94 -2.13 10.26
N ALA A 90 -7.67 -2.26 9.85
CA ALA A 90 -6.54 -2.29 10.77
C ALA A 90 -6.41 -0.96 11.53
N ALA A 91 -6.13 -1.04 12.83
CA ALA A 91 -5.79 0.13 13.63
C ALA A 91 -4.53 0.83 13.05
N PRO A 92 -4.37 2.16 13.23
CA PRO A 92 -3.25 2.90 12.64
C PRO A 92 -1.87 2.31 12.92
N ALA A 93 -1.63 1.79 14.12
CA ALA A 93 -0.38 1.15 14.49
C ALA A 93 -0.16 -0.18 13.73
N ALA A 94 -1.21 -1.01 13.62
CA ALA A 94 -1.18 -2.26 12.86
C ALA A 94 -1.00 -2.00 11.36
N LEU A 95 -1.68 -1.00 10.79
CA LEU A 95 -1.51 -0.61 9.39
C LEU A 95 -0.09 -0.13 9.10
N ARG A 96 0.53 0.62 10.02
CA ARG A 96 1.93 1.03 9.88
C ARG A 96 2.86 -0.18 9.82
N HIS A 97 2.63 -1.18 10.66
CA HIS A 97 3.40 -2.43 10.62
C HIS A 97 3.16 -3.22 9.33
N LEU A 98 1.90 -3.35 8.88
CA LEU A 98 1.57 -4.01 7.61
C LEU A 98 2.27 -3.33 6.41
N ARG A 99 2.35 -2.00 6.39
CA ARG A 99 3.01 -1.22 5.34
C ARG A 99 4.52 -1.48 5.23
N SER A 100 5.17 -2.04 6.24
CA SER A 100 6.56 -2.50 6.11
C SER A 100 6.71 -3.72 5.19
N GLY A 101 5.63 -4.48 4.99
CA GLY A 101 5.59 -5.68 4.15
C GLY A 101 5.23 -5.44 2.68
N PHE A 102 4.85 -4.22 2.28
CA PHE A 102 4.53 -3.88 0.90
C PHE A 102 4.90 -2.43 0.56
N GLN A 103 5.26 -2.19 -0.69
CA GLN A 103 5.66 -0.87 -1.16
C GLN A 103 5.05 -0.59 -2.54
N MET A 104 4.89 0.69 -2.87
CA MET A 104 4.40 1.15 -4.16
C MET A 104 5.52 1.84 -4.94
N VAL A 105 5.70 1.44 -6.20
CA VAL A 105 6.53 2.17 -7.15
C VAL A 105 5.61 3.02 -8.02
N PHE A 106 5.80 4.32 -8.00
CA PHE A 106 4.99 5.25 -8.78
C PHE A 106 5.45 5.31 -10.24
N GLN A 107 4.50 5.61 -11.13
CA GLN A 107 4.75 5.70 -12.57
C GLN A 107 5.71 6.86 -12.92
N ASP A 108 5.63 7.97 -12.18
CA ASP A 108 6.52 9.13 -12.32
C ASP A 108 7.50 9.17 -11.14
N PRO A 109 8.75 8.72 -11.32
CA PRO A 109 9.75 8.75 -10.26
C PRO A 109 10.24 10.17 -9.95
N TYR A 110 10.22 11.09 -10.90
CA TYR A 110 10.73 12.47 -10.70
C TYR A 110 9.78 13.30 -9.83
N GLY A 111 8.46 13.20 -10.05
CA GLY A 111 7.47 13.88 -9.23
C GLY A 111 7.26 13.26 -7.85
N SER A 112 7.84 12.08 -7.59
CA SER A 112 7.66 11.36 -6.33
C SER A 112 8.66 11.77 -5.24
N LEU A 113 9.73 12.47 -5.60
CA LEU A 113 10.81 12.88 -4.70
C LEU A 113 10.90 14.41 -4.63
N ASP A 114 11.13 14.95 -3.43
CA ASP A 114 11.40 16.37 -3.25
C ASP A 114 12.86 16.67 -3.66
N PRO A 115 13.11 17.45 -4.73
CA PRO A 115 14.45 17.76 -5.22
C PRO A 115 15.30 18.60 -4.24
N ARG A 116 14.67 19.16 -3.20
CA ARG A 116 15.36 19.93 -2.15
C ARG A 116 15.94 19.03 -1.06
N GLN A 117 15.52 17.77 -1.00
CA GLN A 117 16.00 16.84 0.01
C GLN A 117 17.30 16.15 -0.43
N LYS A 118 18.15 15.88 0.55
CA LYS A 118 19.34 15.07 0.30
C LYS A 118 18.96 13.63 0.02
N VAL A 119 19.62 12.96 -0.92
CA VAL A 119 19.39 11.56 -1.28
C VAL A 119 19.41 10.65 -0.04
N LEU A 120 20.36 10.86 0.87
CA LEU A 120 20.44 10.11 2.11
C LEU A 120 19.14 10.23 2.95
N SER A 121 18.59 11.44 3.07
CA SER A 121 17.34 11.65 3.82
C SER A 121 16.16 10.92 3.18
N ILE A 122 16.05 10.96 1.85
CA ILE A 122 15.00 10.26 1.09
C ILE A 122 15.11 8.74 1.31
N VAL A 123 16.31 8.19 1.18
CA VAL A 123 16.54 6.73 1.32
C VAL A 123 16.32 6.25 2.77
N THR A 124 16.65 7.08 3.75
CA THR A 124 16.51 6.69 5.17
C THR A 124 15.13 6.96 5.76
N GLU A 125 14.31 7.81 5.14
CA GLU A 125 12.98 8.18 5.63
C GLU A 125 12.06 6.96 5.90
N PRO A 126 11.93 5.97 5.00
CA PRO A 126 11.12 4.78 5.28
C PRO A 126 11.60 4.00 6.50
N ILE A 127 12.91 3.88 6.69
CA ILE A 127 13.50 3.20 7.84
C ILE A 127 13.12 3.92 9.14
N LEU A 128 13.22 5.25 9.15
CA LEU A 128 12.91 6.07 10.32
C LEU A 128 11.41 6.12 10.63
N THR A 129 10.58 6.00 9.61
CA THR A 129 9.11 6.12 9.72
C THR A 129 8.45 4.79 10.11
N LEU A 130 8.99 3.65 9.63
CA LEU A 130 8.41 2.32 9.86
C LEU A 130 8.89 1.66 11.15
N GLN A 131 9.90 2.22 11.83
CA GLN A 131 10.41 1.62 13.06
C GLN A 131 9.56 1.92 14.29
N PRO A 132 9.58 1.02 15.31
CA PRO A 132 8.91 1.24 16.57
C PRO A 132 9.51 2.40 17.38
N PRO A 133 8.83 2.88 18.47
CA PRO A 133 9.07 4.19 19.07
C PRO A 133 10.45 4.40 19.70
N ALA A 134 10.82 5.66 19.77
CA ALA A 134 11.89 6.38 20.51
C ALA A 134 13.26 5.71 20.72
N ASP A 135 13.36 4.51 21.28
CA ASP A 135 14.65 3.90 21.65
C ASP A 135 15.46 3.41 20.43
N SER A 136 14.79 3.12 19.33
CA SER A 136 15.45 2.67 18.09
C SER A 136 15.93 3.82 17.19
N ARG A 137 15.36 5.03 17.35
CA ARG A 137 15.73 6.21 16.55
C ARG A 137 17.10 6.78 16.97
N SER A 138 17.43 6.74 18.25
CA SER A 138 18.74 7.15 18.76
C SER A 138 19.84 6.20 18.31
N ALA A 139 19.63 4.90 18.44
CA ALA A 139 20.59 3.88 18.05
C ALA A 139 20.90 3.87 16.53
N LEU A 140 19.93 4.22 15.69
CA LEU A 140 20.17 4.32 14.23
C LEU A 140 20.83 5.63 13.83
N ARG A 141 20.52 6.74 14.50
CA ARG A 141 21.23 8.00 14.31
C ARG A 141 22.70 7.85 14.70
N GLU A 142 22.98 7.17 15.81
CA GLU A 142 24.35 6.89 16.23
C GLU A 142 25.09 5.98 15.24
N ARG A 143 24.44 4.94 14.71
CA ARG A 143 25.04 4.07 13.69
C ARG A 143 25.27 4.79 12.35
N ALA A 144 24.34 5.65 11.92
CA ALA A 144 24.51 6.44 10.70
C ALA A 144 25.63 7.46 10.84
N VAL A 145 25.76 8.12 12.00
CA VAL A 145 26.86 9.06 12.30
C VAL A 145 28.20 8.32 12.36
N SER A 146 28.25 7.17 13.01
CA SER A 146 29.47 6.34 13.11
C SER A 146 29.95 5.84 11.74
N GLN A 147 29.03 5.48 10.81
CA GLN A 147 29.43 5.09 9.46
C GLN A 147 29.91 6.25 8.60
N THR A 148 29.43 7.45 8.85
CA THR A 148 29.91 8.67 8.15
C THR A 148 31.32 9.05 8.66
N GLU A 149 31.56 8.95 9.95
CA GLU A 149 32.89 9.20 10.54
C GLU A 149 33.96 8.18 10.14
N LEU A 150 33.56 6.91 9.90
CA LEU A 150 34.47 5.88 9.39
C LEU A 150 34.84 6.08 7.92
N ARG A 151 33.96 6.72 7.14
CA ARG A 151 34.22 7.04 5.72
C ARG A 151 35.15 8.25 5.53
N ASP A 152 35.11 9.20 6.45
CA ASP A 152 35.95 10.39 6.41
C ASP A 152 37.38 10.15 6.93
N ARG A 153 37.64 8.94 7.46
CA ARG A 153 38.96 8.51 7.95
C ARG A 153 39.66 7.49 7.05
N ALA A 154 39.05 7.09 5.94
CA ALA A 154 39.62 6.17 4.93
C ALA A 154 39.98 6.91 3.65
#